data_0e6d3445421ba6768efb61892bc14382
#
_entry.id   0e6d3445421ba6768efb61892bc14382
#
_cell.length_a   1.000
_cell.length_b   1.000
_cell.length_c   1.000
_cell.angle_alpha   90.00
_cell.angle_beta   90.00
_cell.angle_gamma   90.00
#
_symmetry.space_group_name_H-M   'P 1'
#
loop_
_entity.id
_entity.type
_entity.pdbx_description
1 polymer ?
#
loop_
_entity_poly.entity_id
_entity_poly.type
_entity_poly.pdbx_seq_one_letter_code
_entity_poly.pdbx_strand_id
1 'polypeptide(L)'
;MVIAFVTGLAASLLAFAAERRHARRTARVARLAFGPSGTPARWARATPAVRTAGMGLAAFGAVVLARWDPAAHRAEPNPRAARQLLVVLDVSPSMNLTDAGPGIPKQMRGVWAGKVLRGVLDRLDMADTRVTLVAFYSKAAVMLRSSDDKDLVAGLMDGLPLYTAFKPGETDMQSALDEAFDIARPWARGSTTLVVISDGDLAKPVNPGRRPASIADAIVIGVGDPGRPTVLAGHASRQDAWTLKALAGRLDGLYHDGNVRHLPSDVLDRLTSIAPRTASGVGERELGLASLAAGATMLGALAPALVRFGAPGAWHAQPGARRRRTERPEGRFA
;
A
#
# COMPACT_ATOMS: atom_id res chain seq x y z
N MET A 1 -0.34 1.76 -15.44
CA MET A 1 0.98 1.28 -15.94
C MET A 1 1.07 1.17 -17.46
N VAL A 2 0.18 0.44 -18.19
CA VAL A 2 0.26 0.23 -19.65
C VAL A 2 0.34 1.55 -20.44
N ILE A 3 -0.54 2.53 -20.15
CA ILE A 3 -0.55 3.81 -20.85
C ILE A 3 0.77 4.58 -20.63
N ALA A 4 1.30 4.59 -19.41
CA ALA A 4 2.58 5.25 -19.12
C ALA A 4 3.73 4.60 -19.90
N PHE A 5 3.75 3.26 -19.98
CA PHE A 5 4.74 2.54 -20.77
C PHE A 5 4.64 2.87 -22.27
N VAL A 6 3.43 2.85 -22.82
CA VAL A 6 3.20 3.21 -24.24
C VAL A 6 3.63 4.65 -24.52
N THR A 7 3.31 5.59 -23.63
CA THR A 7 3.71 7.00 -23.78
C THR A 7 5.23 7.15 -23.69
N GLY A 8 5.88 6.51 -22.74
CA GLY A 8 7.34 6.51 -22.64
C GLY A 8 8.03 5.94 -23.87
N LEU A 9 7.51 4.83 -24.39
CA LEU A 9 8.01 4.22 -25.62
C LEU A 9 7.83 5.15 -26.85
N ALA A 10 6.65 5.76 -26.99
CA ALA A 10 6.37 6.71 -28.05
C ALA A 10 7.31 7.94 -27.99
N ALA A 11 7.54 8.49 -26.81
CA ALA A 11 8.48 9.57 -26.60
C ALA A 11 9.92 9.19 -26.97
N SER A 12 10.34 7.97 -26.62
CA SER A 12 11.65 7.43 -27.02
C SER A 12 11.77 7.30 -28.55
N LEU A 13 10.76 6.78 -29.22
CA LEU A 13 10.76 6.62 -30.68
C LEU A 13 10.81 7.98 -31.40
N LEU A 14 10.06 8.97 -30.91
CA LEU A 14 10.09 10.33 -31.47
C LEU A 14 11.45 10.99 -31.24
N ALA A 15 12.03 10.87 -30.06
CA ALA A 15 13.37 11.36 -29.76
C ALA A 15 14.42 10.68 -30.64
N PHE A 16 14.35 9.37 -30.83
CA PHE A 16 15.24 8.65 -31.73
C PHE A 16 15.14 9.11 -33.19
N ALA A 17 13.93 9.34 -33.68
CA ALA A 17 13.72 9.86 -35.03
C ALA A 17 14.30 11.30 -35.20
N ALA A 18 14.11 12.15 -34.18
CA ALA A 18 14.68 13.48 -34.13
C ALA A 18 16.23 13.45 -34.14
N GLU A 19 16.82 12.59 -33.30
CA GLU A 19 18.29 12.41 -33.25
C GLU A 19 18.85 11.89 -34.57
N ARG A 20 18.17 10.96 -35.24
CA ARG A 20 18.60 10.53 -36.59
C ARG A 20 18.55 11.64 -37.60
N ARG A 21 17.53 12.50 -37.59
CA ARG A 21 17.47 13.69 -38.47
C ARG A 21 18.57 14.69 -38.13
N HIS A 22 18.81 14.92 -36.86
CA HIS A 22 19.89 15.82 -36.38
C HIS A 22 21.26 15.29 -36.84
N ALA A 23 21.54 14.00 -36.61
CA ALA A 23 22.79 13.37 -37.02
C ALA A 23 23.07 13.51 -38.53
N ARG A 24 22.03 13.33 -39.38
CA ARG A 24 22.16 13.54 -40.84
C ARG A 24 22.47 14.99 -41.21
N ARG A 25 21.92 15.96 -40.49
CA ARG A 25 22.20 17.41 -40.72
C ARG A 25 23.61 17.79 -40.26
N THR A 26 24.00 17.32 -39.08
CA THR A 26 25.31 17.66 -38.50
C THR A 26 26.46 16.93 -39.20
N ALA A 27 26.23 15.77 -39.85
CA ALA A 27 27.25 15.07 -40.63
C ALA A 27 27.84 15.95 -41.75
N ARG A 28 27.03 16.89 -42.30
CA ARG A 28 27.50 17.80 -43.36
C ARG A 28 28.52 18.83 -42.87
N VAL A 29 28.41 19.24 -41.59
CA VAL A 29 29.28 20.25 -40.98
C VAL A 29 30.21 19.65 -39.93
N ALA A 30 30.25 18.32 -39.82
CA ALA A 30 31.00 17.61 -38.76
C ALA A 30 32.50 17.93 -38.74
N ARG A 31 33.11 18.12 -39.94
CA ARG A 31 34.54 18.52 -40.02
C ARG A 31 34.82 19.91 -39.49
N LEU A 32 33.85 20.85 -39.59
CA LEU A 32 33.97 22.19 -39.02
C LEU A 32 33.84 22.15 -37.51
N ALA A 33 32.98 21.29 -36.96
CA ALA A 33 32.72 21.18 -35.53
C ALA A 33 33.77 20.33 -34.77
N PHE A 34 34.28 19.26 -35.40
CA PHE A 34 35.14 18.27 -34.74
C PHE A 34 36.56 18.18 -35.35
N GLY A 35 36.95 19.11 -36.21
CA GLY A 35 38.24 19.10 -36.86
C GLY A 35 38.41 18.07 -37.99
N PRO A 36 39.63 17.77 -38.44
CA PRO A 36 39.87 16.91 -39.60
C PRO A 36 39.31 15.50 -39.50
N SER A 37 39.19 14.96 -38.28
CA SER A 37 38.61 13.64 -38.04
C SER A 37 37.10 13.59 -38.27
N GLY A 38 36.41 14.73 -38.17
CA GLY A 38 34.95 14.83 -38.31
C GLY A 38 34.16 14.01 -37.27
N THR A 39 34.81 13.57 -36.19
CA THR A 39 34.16 12.70 -35.19
C THR A 39 34.29 13.26 -33.77
N PRO A 40 33.20 13.21 -32.97
CA PRO A 40 33.24 13.64 -31.57
C PRO A 40 34.02 12.61 -30.72
N ALA A 41 34.28 12.97 -29.46
CA ALA A 41 34.86 12.06 -28.46
C ALA A 41 34.07 10.77 -28.38
N ARG A 42 34.74 9.63 -28.08
CA ARG A 42 34.12 8.31 -28.08
C ARG A 42 32.85 8.22 -27.24
N TRP A 43 32.86 8.77 -26.04
CA TRP A 43 31.72 8.79 -25.14
C TRP A 43 30.55 9.66 -25.67
N ALA A 44 30.85 10.77 -26.37
CA ALA A 44 29.84 11.63 -26.93
C ALA A 44 29.00 10.96 -28.04
N ARG A 45 29.46 9.83 -28.56
CA ARG A 45 28.68 8.99 -29.51
C ARG A 45 27.47 8.33 -28.86
N ALA A 46 27.47 8.19 -27.50
CA ALA A 46 26.35 7.66 -26.75
C ALA A 46 25.23 8.71 -26.52
N THR A 47 25.49 9.99 -26.80
CA THR A 47 24.54 11.11 -26.59
C THR A 47 23.14 10.85 -27.15
N PRO A 48 22.95 10.36 -28.39
CA PRO A 48 21.62 10.07 -28.91
C PRO A 48 20.87 9.02 -28.11
N ALA A 49 21.56 7.98 -27.64
CA ALA A 49 20.97 6.93 -26.80
C ALA A 49 20.55 7.48 -25.43
N VAL A 50 21.40 8.29 -24.79
CA VAL A 50 21.11 8.93 -23.49
C VAL A 50 19.92 9.88 -23.62
N ARG A 51 19.83 10.71 -24.67
CA ARG A 51 18.66 11.58 -24.89
C ARG A 51 17.39 10.78 -25.12
N THR A 52 17.45 9.75 -25.95
CA THR A 52 16.30 8.89 -26.24
C THR A 52 15.78 8.21 -24.96
N ALA A 53 16.67 7.63 -24.16
CA ALA A 53 16.31 7.00 -22.90
C ALA A 53 15.79 8.01 -21.88
N GLY A 54 16.45 9.18 -21.75
CA GLY A 54 16.03 10.25 -20.85
C GLY A 54 14.63 10.78 -21.16
N MET A 55 14.30 10.99 -22.44
CA MET A 55 12.97 11.42 -22.87
C MET A 55 11.91 10.36 -22.55
N GLY A 56 12.20 9.10 -22.78
CA GLY A 56 11.29 8.00 -22.47
C GLY A 56 11.02 7.87 -20.99
N LEU A 57 12.06 7.91 -20.16
CA LEU A 57 11.94 7.85 -18.71
C LEU A 57 11.18 9.04 -18.13
N ALA A 58 11.48 10.25 -18.63
CA ALA A 58 10.79 11.46 -18.18
C ALA A 58 9.30 11.42 -18.55
N ALA A 59 8.96 11.01 -19.78
CA ALA A 59 7.57 10.88 -20.21
C ALA A 59 6.81 9.78 -19.44
N PHE A 60 7.43 8.62 -19.24
CA PHE A 60 6.87 7.56 -18.42
C PHE A 60 6.58 8.03 -16.99
N GLY A 61 7.58 8.63 -16.32
CA GLY A 61 7.44 9.12 -14.96
C GLY A 61 6.39 10.22 -14.83
N ALA A 62 6.32 11.14 -15.78
CA ALA A 62 5.32 12.22 -15.80
C ALA A 62 3.89 11.65 -15.93
N VAL A 63 3.66 10.65 -16.79
CA VAL A 63 2.34 10.01 -16.93
C VAL A 63 1.95 9.20 -15.70
N VAL A 64 2.89 8.49 -15.08
CA VAL A 64 2.63 7.77 -13.83
C VAL A 64 2.19 8.76 -12.74
N LEU A 65 2.91 9.87 -12.58
CA LEU A 65 2.59 10.89 -11.57
C LEU A 65 1.29 11.65 -11.87
N ALA A 66 1.02 11.97 -13.14
CA ALA A 66 -0.21 12.64 -13.55
C ALA A 66 -1.46 11.79 -13.33
N ARG A 67 -1.32 10.47 -13.34
CA ARG A 67 -2.42 9.52 -13.09
C ARG A 67 -2.50 9.08 -11.63
N TRP A 68 -1.52 9.43 -10.84
CA TRP A 68 -1.52 9.13 -9.42
C TRP A 68 -2.53 10.03 -8.71
N ASP A 69 -3.59 9.41 -8.16
CA ASP A 69 -4.62 10.12 -7.39
C ASP A 69 -4.29 10.07 -5.90
N PRO A 70 -3.96 11.23 -5.28
CA PRO A 70 -3.70 11.29 -3.84
C PRO A 70 -4.91 10.89 -3.00
N ALA A 71 -6.14 11.07 -3.51
CA ALA A 71 -7.36 10.76 -2.79
C ALA A 71 -7.63 9.25 -2.74
N ALA A 72 -7.38 8.56 -3.87
CA ALA A 72 -7.47 7.10 -3.93
C ALA A 72 -6.41 6.43 -3.03
N HIS A 73 -5.24 7.06 -2.84
CA HIS A 73 -4.14 6.54 -2.05
C HIS A 73 -4.14 7.02 -0.58
N ARG A 74 -5.02 7.95 -0.19
CA ARG A 74 -5.23 8.29 1.23
C ARG A 74 -5.81 7.14 2.05
N ALA A 75 -6.38 6.14 1.38
CA ALA A 75 -6.87 4.92 2.00
C ALA A 75 -5.83 3.78 1.97
N GLU A 76 -4.63 3.99 1.41
CA GLU A 76 -3.59 2.99 1.51
C GLU A 76 -3.13 2.90 2.97
N PRO A 77 -3.12 1.69 3.54
CA PRO A 77 -2.53 1.46 4.84
C PRO A 77 -1.12 2.04 4.80
N ASN A 78 -0.75 2.80 5.83
CA ASN A 78 0.61 3.30 5.98
C ASN A 78 1.58 2.14 5.65
N PRO A 79 2.48 2.27 4.65
CA PRO A 79 3.40 1.18 4.30
C PRO A 79 4.34 0.78 5.45
N ARG A 80 4.38 1.61 6.52
CA ARG A 80 5.03 1.28 7.79
C ARG A 80 4.14 0.46 8.72
N ALA A 81 2.82 0.39 8.49
CA ALA A 81 1.96 -0.45 9.29
C ALA A 81 2.16 -1.90 8.86
N ALA A 82 2.96 -2.61 9.62
CA ALA A 82 3.30 -3.99 9.35
C ALA A 82 2.08 -4.92 9.48
N ARG A 83 1.02 -4.50 10.18
CA ARG A 83 -0.13 -5.35 10.55
C ARG A 83 -1.46 -4.65 10.32
N GLN A 84 -2.45 -5.42 9.89
CA GLN A 84 -3.83 -5.00 9.76
C GLN A 84 -4.71 -5.84 10.69
N LEU A 85 -5.43 -5.21 11.59
CA LEU A 85 -6.48 -5.84 12.36
C LEU A 85 -7.83 -5.49 11.72
N LEU A 86 -8.48 -6.47 11.13
CA LEU A 86 -9.79 -6.30 10.51
C LEU A 86 -10.84 -6.88 11.45
N VAL A 87 -11.66 -6.02 12.04
CA VAL A 87 -12.68 -6.40 13.01
C VAL A 87 -14.04 -6.38 12.33
N VAL A 88 -14.77 -7.48 12.40
CA VAL A 88 -16.17 -7.61 11.99
C VAL A 88 -17.02 -7.76 13.25
N LEU A 89 -17.82 -6.74 13.53
CA LEU A 89 -18.56 -6.62 14.78
C LEU A 89 -20.06 -6.71 14.56
N ASP A 90 -20.70 -7.62 15.22
CA ASP A 90 -22.15 -7.69 15.33
C ASP A 90 -22.70 -6.57 16.21
N VAL A 91 -23.65 -5.82 15.67
CA VAL A 91 -24.36 -4.76 16.38
C VAL A 91 -25.87 -4.95 16.29
N SER A 92 -26.34 -6.17 15.99
CA SER A 92 -27.75 -6.52 15.95
C SER A 92 -28.43 -6.31 17.32
N PRO A 93 -29.77 -6.20 17.35
CA PRO A 93 -30.50 -6.01 18.61
C PRO A 93 -30.22 -7.05 19.69
N SER A 94 -29.90 -8.30 19.30
CA SER A 94 -29.53 -9.36 20.25
C SER A 94 -28.28 -9.04 21.06
N MET A 95 -27.40 -8.18 20.53
CA MET A 95 -26.20 -7.70 21.23
C MET A 95 -26.50 -6.77 22.40
N ASN A 96 -27.75 -6.31 22.56
CA ASN A 96 -28.20 -5.56 23.74
C ASN A 96 -28.64 -6.45 24.92
N LEU A 97 -28.71 -7.77 24.74
CA LEU A 97 -29.05 -8.70 25.83
C LEU A 97 -27.96 -8.73 26.91
N THR A 98 -28.38 -8.83 28.17
CA THR A 98 -27.50 -8.77 29.35
C THR A 98 -27.23 -10.17 29.88
N ASP A 99 -26.47 -10.95 29.15
CA ASP A 99 -26.16 -12.35 29.48
C ASP A 99 -24.68 -12.72 29.21
N ALA A 100 -23.84 -11.75 28.83
CA ALA A 100 -22.44 -12.00 28.46
C ALA A 100 -21.46 -11.79 29.64
N GLY A 101 -20.28 -12.38 29.50
CA GLY A 101 -19.15 -12.25 30.40
C GLY A 101 -19.12 -13.29 31.53
N PRO A 102 -17.94 -13.46 32.16
CA PRO A 102 -17.72 -14.50 33.18
C PRO A 102 -18.29 -14.15 34.55
N GLY A 103 -18.57 -12.87 34.81
CA GLY A 103 -18.94 -12.36 36.12
C GLY A 103 -20.45 -12.34 36.43
N ILE A 104 -20.78 -11.96 37.65
CA ILE A 104 -22.12 -11.58 38.12
C ILE A 104 -22.00 -10.18 38.69
N PRO A 105 -22.78 -9.20 38.24
CA PRO A 105 -23.84 -9.29 37.22
C PRO A 105 -23.29 -9.51 35.82
N LYS A 106 -24.09 -10.18 34.98
CA LYS A 106 -23.82 -10.29 33.56
C LYS A 106 -23.86 -8.92 32.89
N GLN A 107 -23.20 -8.81 31.74
CA GLN A 107 -23.09 -7.56 30.97
C GLN A 107 -23.83 -7.69 29.63
N MET A 108 -24.14 -6.55 29.03
CA MET A 108 -24.65 -6.53 27.65
C MET A 108 -23.62 -7.15 26.70
N ARG A 109 -24.07 -7.98 25.75
CA ARG A 109 -23.19 -8.66 24.78
C ARG A 109 -22.31 -7.67 24.05
N GLY A 110 -22.86 -6.54 23.56
CA GLY A 110 -22.11 -5.50 22.88
C GLY A 110 -21.05 -4.82 23.75
N VAL A 111 -21.39 -4.50 25.01
CA VAL A 111 -20.42 -3.93 25.97
C VAL A 111 -19.31 -4.93 26.28
N TRP A 112 -19.67 -6.21 26.42
CA TRP A 112 -18.68 -7.25 26.68
C TRP A 112 -17.79 -7.49 25.46
N ALA A 113 -18.35 -7.50 24.24
CA ALA A 113 -17.61 -7.54 23.00
C ALA A 113 -16.55 -6.42 22.91
N GLY A 114 -16.93 -5.19 23.30
CA GLY A 114 -16.02 -4.06 23.40
C GLY A 114 -14.86 -4.31 24.38
N LYS A 115 -15.14 -4.89 25.54
CA LYS A 115 -14.08 -5.24 26.52
C LYS A 115 -13.13 -6.31 26.02
N VAL A 116 -13.66 -7.32 25.31
CA VAL A 116 -12.83 -8.36 24.70
C VAL A 116 -11.93 -7.77 23.62
N LEU A 117 -12.48 -6.91 22.74
CA LEU A 117 -11.70 -6.22 21.72
C LEU A 117 -10.65 -5.30 22.33
N ARG A 118 -10.99 -4.56 23.37
CA ARG A 118 -10.02 -3.72 24.09
C ARG A 118 -8.87 -4.55 24.65
N GLY A 119 -9.16 -5.71 25.24
CA GLY A 119 -8.14 -6.65 25.70
C GLY A 119 -7.22 -7.17 24.61
N VAL A 120 -7.68 -7.25 23.34
CA VAL A 120 -6.85 -7.53 22.17
C VAL A 120 -5.98 -6.33 21.84
N LEU A 121 -6.57 -5.13 21.74
CA LEU A 121 -5.84 -3.90 21.40
C LEU A 121 -4.76 -3.54 22.42
N ASP A 122 -5.00 -3.83 23.72
CA ASP A 122 -4.03 -3.58 24.79
C ASP A 122 -2.74 -4.37 24.68
N ARG A 123 -2.76 -5.45 23.90
CA ARG A 123 -1.63 -6.34 23.71
C ARG A 123 -0.97 -6.20 22.32
N LEU A 124 -1.54 -5.36 21.46
CA LEU A 124 -0.98 -5.05 20.15
C LEU A 124 -0.13 -3.80 20.20
N ASP A 125 0.96 -3.80 19.45
CA ASP A 125 1.71 -2.58 19.20
C ASP A 125 0.96 -1.74 18.15
N MET A 126 0.29 -0.69 18.60
CA MET A 126 -0.50 0.18 17.75
C MET A 126 0.36 1.07 16.84
N ALA A 127 1.66 1.22 17.14
CA ALA A 127 2.57 1.93 16.24
C ALA A 127 2.70 1.20 14.89
N ASP A 128 2.67 -0.14 14.94
CA ASP A 128 2.80 -1.01 13.76
C ASP A 128 1.48 -1.64 13.32
N THR A 129 0.38 -1.34 13.99
CA THR A 129 -0.94 -1.96 13.71
C THR A 129 -1.94 -0.91 13.26
N ARG A 130 -2.74 -1.25 12.26
CA ARG A 130 -3.89 -0.45 11.81
C ARG A 130 -5.16 -1.25 11.98
N VAL A 131 -6.17 -0.62 12.56
CA VAL A 131 -7.46 -1.24 12.83
C VAL A 131 -8.49 -0.74 11.83
N THR A 132 -9.19 -1.67 11.21
CA THR A 132 -10.38 -1.41 10.40
C THR A 132 -11.57 -2.11 11.05
N LEU A 133 -12.65 -1.38 11.32
CA LEU A 133 -13.86 -1.89 11.96
C LEU A 133 -15.02 -1.87 10.97
N VAL A 134 -15.58 -3.04 10.72
CA VAL A 134 -16.81 -3.25 9.96
C VAL A 134 -17.88 -3.68 10.94
N ALA A 135 -18.91 -2.85 11.14
CA ALA A 135 -20.08 -3.26 11.91
C ALA A 135 -21.15 -3.84 11.00
N PHE A 136 -21.94 -4.77 11.51
CA PHE A 136 -23.07 -5.32 10.76
C PHE A 136 -24.30 -5.54 11.61
N TYR A 137 -25.45 -5.40 10.96
CA TYR A 137 -26.75 -5.83 11.38
C TYR A 137 -27.51 -6.29 10.13
N SER A 138 -28.44 -5.48 9.59
CA SER A 138 -29.18 -5.80 8.36
C SER A 138 -28.36 -5.62 7.08
N LYS A 139 -27.18 -5.05 7.18
CA LYS A 139 -26.13 -4.88 6.15
C LYS A 139 -24.79 -4.63 6.83
N ALA A 140 -23.72 -4.60 6.04
CA ALA A 140 -22.42 -4.16 6.53
C ALA A 140 -22.25 -2.64 6.42
N ALA A 141 -21.45 -2.06 7.33
CA ALA A 141 -21.00 -0.68 7.28
C ALA A 141 -19.58 -0.55 7.85
N VAL A 142 -18.72 0.13 7.15
CA VAL A 142 -17.37 0.45 7.63
C VAL A 142 -17.45 1.61 8.59
N MET A 143 -17.19 1.35 9.85
CA MET A 143 -17.24 2.37 10.92
C MET A 143 -15.91 3.08 11.09
N LEU A 144 -14.79 2.40 10.82
CA LEU A 144 -13.45 2.93 10.96
C LEU A 144 -12.53 2.29 9.93
N ARG A 145 -11.67 3.08 9.27
CA ARG A 145 -10.66 2.58 8.33
C ARG A 145 -9.25 2.94 8.81
N SER A 146 -8.40 1.92 8.90
CA SER A 146 -6.95 2.07 9.05
C SER A 146 -6.52 3.04 10.16
N SER A 147 -7.15 2.95 11.35
CA SER A 147 -6.80 3.76 12.53
C SER A 147 -5.71 3.10 13.35
N ASP A 148 -4.82 3.93 13.89
CA ASP A 148 -3.86 3.58 14.93
C ASP A 148 -4.27 4.12 16.32
N ASP A 149 -5.39 4.84 16.38
CA ASP A 149 -5.92 5.38 17.60
C ASP A 149 -6.75 4.34 18.34
N LYS A 150 -6.14 3.75 19.37
CA LYS A 150 -6.75 2.76 20.25
C LYS A 150 -7.98 3.30 20.99
N ASP A 151 -7.91 4.55 21.43
CA ASP A 151 -9.00 5.16 22.23
C ASP A 151 -10.20 5.46 21.35
N LEU A 152 -9.98 5.85 20.09
CA LEU A 152 -11.04 5.99 19.11
C LEU A 152 -11.73 4.64 18.82
N VAL A 153 -10.97 3.56 18.62
CA VAL A 153 -11.53 2.22 18.41
C VAL A 153 -12.34 1.76 19.62
N ALA A 154 -11.79 1.95 20.82
CA ALA A 154 -12.44 1.59 22.08
C ALA A 154 -13.70 2.44 22.32
N GLY A 155 -13.63 3.74 22.07
CA GLY A 155 -14.74 4.68 22.24
C GLY A 155 -15.94 4.38 21.34
N LEU A 156 -15.71 3.88 20.14
CA LEU A 156 -16.80 3.40 19.25
C LEU A 156 -17.60 2.25 19.89
N MET A 157 -16.98 1.47 20.77
CA MET A 157 -17.61 0.32 21.44
C MET A 157 -18.29 0.68 22.75
N ASP A 158 -17.88 1.77 23.42
CA ASP A 158 -18.26 2.05 24.81
C ASP A 158 -19.55 2.86 25.00
N GLY A 159 -20.30 3.15 23.97
CA GLY A 159 -21.50 3.92 24.25
C GLY A 159 -22.33 4.38 23.07
N LEU A 160 -21.89 4.13 21.87
CA LEU A 160 -22.71 4.46 20.71
C LEU A 160 -23.65 3.28 20.43
N PRO A 161 -24.97 3.53 20.38
CA PRO A 161 -25.90 2.52 19.92
C PRO A 161 -25.73 2.29 18.41
N LEU A 162 -24.64 1.60 18.02
CA LEU A 162 -24.24 1.42 16.62
C LEU A 162 -25.33 0.79 15.75
N TYR A 163 -26.25 0.01 16.37
CA TYR A 163 -27.39 -0.55 15.65
C TYR A 163 -28.31 0.51 15.04
N THR A 164 -28.34 1.74 15.60
CA THR A 164 -29.16 2.84 15.07
C THR A 164 -28.70 3.34 13.71
N ALA A 165 -27.48 3.03 13.31
CA ALA A 165 -26.98 3.33 11.97
C ALA A 165 -27.55 2.41 10.89
N PHE A 166 -28.29 1.37 11.29
CA PHE A 166 -28.84 0.36 10.39
C PHE A 166 -30.39 0.41 10.37
N LYS A 167 -30.95 0.05 9.24
CA LYS A 167 -32.41 -0.18 9.16
C LYS A 167 -32.74 -1.49 9.88
N PRO A 168 -33.88 -1.58 10.58
CA PRO A 168 -34.34 -2.85 11.12
C PRO A 168 -34.45 -3.93 10.04
N GLY A 169 -34.03 -5.14 10.36
CA GLY A 169 -34.02 -6.27 9.41
C GLY A 169 -33.46 -7.53 10.03
N GLU A 170 -33.17 -8.53 9.22
CA GLU A 170 -32.50 -9.75 9.62
C GLU A 170 -30.99 -9.51 9.75
N THR A 171 -30.33 -10.23 10.66
CA THR A 171 -28.88 -10.12 10.81
C THR A 171 -28.17 -10.78 9.62
N ASP A 172 -27.37 -9.99 8.89
CA ASP A 172 -26.67 -10.39 7.67
C ASP A 172 -25.15 -10.33 7.86
N MET A 173 -24.58 -11.39 8.42
CA MET A 173 -23.14 -11.57 8.59
C MET A 173 -22.44 -11.82 7.24
N GLN A 174 -23.16 -12.37 6.25
CA GLN A 174 -22.57 -12.64 4.94
C GLN A 174 -22.08 -11.34 4.30
N SER A 175 -22.93 -10.31 4.27
CA SER A 175 -22.55 -9.00 3.71
C SER A 175 -21.34 -8.38 4.41
N ALA A 176 -21.20 -8.62 5.73
CA ALA A 176 -20.06 -8.12 6.51
C ALA A 176 -18.75 -8.82 6.15
N LEU A 177 -18.80 -10.13 5.94
CA LEU A 177 -17.60 -10.88 5.52
C LEU A 177 -17.20 -10.55 4.09
N ASP A 178 -18.16 -10.37 3.19
CA ASP A 178 -17.90 -9.97 1.81
C ASP A 178 -17.26 -8.58 1.77
N GLU A 179 -17.79 -7.59 2.50
CA GLU A 179 -17.20 -6.26 2.64
C GLU A 179 -15.79 -6.33 3.25
N ALA A 180 -15.62 -7.10 4.33
CA ALA A 180 -14.32 -7.28 4.98
C ALA A 180 -13.28 -7.91 4.03
N PHE A 181 -13.69 -8.88 3.22
CA PHE A 181 -12.81 -9.51 2.23
C PHE A 181 -12.45 -8.57 1.10
N ASP A 182 -13.38 -7.74 0.64
CA ASP A 182 -13.12 -6.74 -0.39
C ASP A 182 -12.14 -5.68 0.10
N ILE A 183 -12.28 -5.26 1.36
CA ILE A 183 -11.33 -4.36 2.02
C ILE A 183 -9.93 -4.98 2.14
N ALA A 184 -9.86 -6.25 2.54
CA ALA A 184 -8.59 -6.94 2.77
C ALA A 184 -7.88 -7.36 1.46
N ARG A 185 -8.61 -7.55 0.37
CA ARG A 185 -8.09 -8.08 -0.90
C ARG A 185 -6.86 -7.35 -1.45
N PRO A 186 -6.78 -6.00 -1.43
CA PRO A 186 -5.62 -5.26 -1.91
C PRO A 186 -4.43 -5.23 -0.93
N TRP A 187 -4.60 -5.72 0.31
CA TRP A 187 -3.54 -5.63 1.32
C TRP A 187 -2.44 -6.67 1.09
N ALA A 188 -1.30 -6.45 1.72
CA ALA A 188 -0.15 -7.33 1.58
C ALA A 188 -0.47 -8.75 2.06
N ARG A 189 0.06 -9.74 1.38
CA ARG A 189 -0.14 -11.16 1.73
C ARG A 189 0.29 -11.44 3.17
N GLY A 190 -0.61 -12.04 3.96
CA GLY A 190 -0.34 -12.40 5.34
C GLY A 190 -0.25 -11.22 6.31
N SER A 191 -0.69 -10.01 5.91
CA SER A 191 -0.61 -8.82 6.77
C SER A 191 -1.79 -8.66 7.72
N THR A 192 -2.86 -9.42 7.53
CA THR A 192 -4.15 -9.16 8.18
C THR A 192 -4.52 -10.29 9.11
N THR A 193 -4.98 -9.91 10.30
CA THR A 193 -5.77 -10.77 11.18
C THR A 193 -7.23 -10.35 11.15
N LEU A 194 -8.11 -11.29 10.86
CA LEU A 194 -9.55 -11.10 10.90
C LEU A 194 -10.08 -11.50 12.27
N VAL A 195 -10.83 -10.60 12.92
CA VAL A 195 -11.52 -10.87 14.18
C VAL A 195 -13.02 -10.67 13.97
N VAL A 196 -13.80 -11.71 14.13
CA VAL A 196 -15.27 -11.66 14.05
C VAL A 196 -15.83 -11.80 15.47
N ILE A 197 -16.68 -10.85 15.89
CA ILE A 197 -17.32 -10.87 17.21
C ILE A 197 -18.83 -10.84 17.02
N SER A 198 -19.52 -11.89 17.47
CA SER A 198 -20.98 -12.04 17.34
C SER A 198 -21.51 -13.03 18.37
N ASP A 199 -22.81 -13.03 18.60
CA ASP A 199 -23.51 -14.09 19.32
C ASP A 199 -23.89 -15.29 18.42
N GLY A 200 -23.76 -15.13 17.09
CA GLY A 200 -24.07 -16.18 16.13
C GLY A 200 -25.56 -16.41 15.88
N ASP A 201 -26.43 -15.58 16.47
CA ASP A 201 -27.89 -15.65 16.26
C ASP A 201 -28.24 -15.05 14.88
N LEU A 202 -28.07 -15.88 13.86
CA LEU A 202 -28.17 -15.47 12.45
C LEU A 202 -29.43 -16.03 11.80
N ALA A 203 -30.11 -15.18 11.04
CA ALA A 203 -31.29 -15.59 10.26
C ALA A 203 -30.95 -16.54 9.10
N LYS A 204 -29.73 -16.46 8.58
CA LYS A 204 -29.28 -17.23 7.41
C LYS A 204 -27.90 -17.86 7.64
N PRO A 205 -27.67 -19.06 7.09
CA PRO A 205 -26.35 -19.67 7.15
C PRO A 205 -25.34 -18.82 6.37
N VAL A 206 -24.16 -18.64 6.96
CA VAL A 206 -23.06 -17.89 6.35
C VAL A 206 -22.17 -18.85 5.56
N ASN A 207 -21.89 -18.49 4.33
CA ASN A 207 -20.94 -19.23 3.49
C ASN A 207 -19.88 -18.25 2.95
N PRO A 208 -18.85 -17.95 3.78
CA PRO A 208 -17.80 -17.04 3.36
C PRO A 208 -17.14 -17.57 2.10
N GLY A 209 -16.89 -16.69 1.14
CA GLY A 209 -16.12 -16.99 -0.05
C GLY A 209 -14.68 -17.37 0.30
N ARG A 210 -13.84 -17.54 -0.73
CA ARG A 210 -12.42 -17.81 -0.52
C ARG A 210 -11.75 -16.67 0.22
N ARG A 211 -11.14 -16.97 1.37
CA ARG A 211 -10.38 -16.04 2.19
C ARG A 211 -9.28 -15.35 1.36
N PRO A 212 -9.18 -14.01 1.34
CA PRO A 212 -8.09 -13.28 0.70
C PRO A 212 -6.72 -13.70 1.22
N ALA A 213 -5.73 -13.69 0.34
CA ALA A 213 -4.35 -14.08 0.70
C ALA A 213 -3.68 -13.11 1.71
N SER A 214 -4.24 -11.90 1.89
CA SER A 214 -3.82 -10.95 2.91
C SER A 214 -4.17 -11.39 4.32
N ILE A 215 -5.26 -12.16 4.51
CA ILE A 215 -5.69 -12.64 5.82
C ILE A 215 -4.87 -13.88 6.19
N ALA A 216 -3.96 -13.74 7.15
CA ALA A 216 -3.14 -14.83 7.66
C ALA A 216 -3.90 -15.69 8.64
N ASP A 217 -4.60 -15.06 9.60
CA ASP A 217 -5.37 -15.71 10.64
C ASP A 217 -6.77 -15.14 10.77
N ALA A 218 -7.70 -15.98 11.22
CA ALA A 218 -9.07 -15.59 11.54
C ALA A 218 -9.44 -16.09 12.94
N ILE A 219 -10.07 -15.22 13.73
CA ILE A 219 -10.55 -15.54 15.06
C ILE A 219 -12.03 -15.17 15.13
N VAL A 220 -12.86 -16.13 15.51
CA VAL A 220 -14.29 -15.93 15.73
C VAL A 220 -14.56 -15.99 17.22
N ILE A 221 -15.05 -14.90 17.78
CA ILE A 221 -15.30 -14.73 19.21
C ILE A 221 -16.81 -14.74 19.44
N GLY A 222 -17.27 -15.71 20.23
CA GLY A 222 -18.66 -15.82 20.63
C GLY A 222 -18.94 -15.03 21.91
N VAL A 223 -20.03 -14.26 21.94
CA VAL A 223 -20.49 -13.52 23.12
C VAL A 223 -21.95 -13.84 23.43
N GLY A 224 -22.35 -13.83 24.73
CA GLY A 224 -23.70 -14.20 25.18
C GLY A 224 -23.76 -15.61 25.77
N ASP A 225 -24.87 -15.94 26.47
CA ASP A 225 -25.01 -17.23 27.13
C ASP A 225 -25.50 -18.32 26.13
N PRO A 226 -24.73 -19.39 25.87
CA PRO A 226 -25.17 -20.46 24.97
C PRO A 226 -26.22 -21.37 25.61
N GLY A 227 -26.33 -21.37 26.93
CA GLY A 227 -27.20 -22.28 27.68
C GLY A 227 -28.60 -21.75 27.99
N ARG A 228 -28.75 -20.42 28.04
CA ARG A 228 -30.01 -19.79 28.43
C ARG A 228 -30.52 -18.83 27.34
N PRO A 229 -31.60 -19.22 26.65
CA PRO A 229 -32.21 -18.32 25.69
C PRO A 229 -32.92 -17.15 26.43
N THR A 230 -32.76 -15.97 25.92
CA THR A 230 -33.47 -14.74 26.37
C THR A 230 -34.44 -14.32 25.29
N VAL A 231 -35.69 -14.00 25.66
CA VAL A 231 -36.70 -13.57 24.67
C VAL A 231 -36.47 -12.12 24.28
N LEU A 232 -36.28 -11.90 22.97
CA LEU A 232 -36.16 -10.58 22.36
C LEU A 232 -37.19 -10.44 21.24
N ALA A 233 -38.11 -9.50 21.36
CA ALA A 233 -39.17 -9.24 20.36
C ALA A 233 -39.95 -10.51 19.91
N GLY A 234 -40.20 -11.44 20.83
CA GLY A 234 -40.90 -12.71 20.55
C GLY A 234 -40.02 -13.85 20.05
N HIS A 235 -38.72 -13.65 19.86
CA HIS A 235 -37.77 -14.70 19.49
C HIS A 235 -36.86 -15.05 20.67
N ALA A 236 -36.56 -16.35 20.81
CA ALA A 236 -35.60 -16.84 21.80
C ALA A 236 -34.17 -16.66 21.24
N SER A 237 -33.45 -15.65 21.68
CA SER A 237 -32.05 -15.41 21.31
C SER A 237 -31.10 -16.02 22.34
N ARG A 238 -30.10 -16.74 21.85
CA ARG A 238 -28.98 -17.27 22.63
C ARG A 238 -27.72 -17.23 21.78
N GLN A 239 -26.57 -17.34 22.42
CA GLN A 239 -25.35 -17.53 21.65
C GLN A 239 -25.41 -18.87 20.89
N ASP A 240 -25.25 -18.83 19.56
CA ASP A 240 -25.10 -20.02 18.74
C ASP A 240 -23.62 -20.35 18.52
N ALA A 241 -23.04 -21.02 19.52
CA ALA A 241 -21.65 -21.45 19.47
C ALA A 241 -21.35 -22.43 18.35
N TRP A 242 -22.37 -23.20 17.91
CA TRP A 242 -22.19 -24.16 16.81
C TRP A 242 -22.00 -23.45 15.47
N THR A 243 -22.83 -22.46 15.15
CA THR A 243 -22.73 -21.64 13.95
C THR A 243 -21.39 -20.89 13.93
N LEU A 244 -20.96 -20.31 15.07
CA LEU A 244 -19.69 -19.60 15.15
C LEU A 244 -18.47 -20.54 15.00
N LYS A 245 -18.52 -21.76 15.55
CA LYS A 245 -17.47 -22.78 15.34
C LYS A 245 -17.41 -23.22 13.88
N ALA A 246 -18.57 -23.43 13.25
CA ALA A 246 -18.62 -23.79 11.83
C ALA A 246 -18.06 -22.66 10.95
N LEU A 247 -18.34 -21.39 11.29
CA LEU A 247 -17.76 -20.24 10.62
C LEU A 247 -16.24 -20.19 10.78
N ALA A 248 -15.73 -20.39 12.01
CA ALA A 248 -14.28 -20.43 12.26
C ALA A 248 -13.59 -21.51 11.41
N GLY A 249 -14.19 -22.71 11.33
CA GLY A 249 -13.68 -23.77 10.46
C GLY A 249 -13.67 -23.42 8.98
N ARG A 250 -14.70 -22.74 8.46
CA ARG A 250 -14.75 -22.27 7.06
C ARG A 250 -13.74 -21.17 6.75
N LEU A 251 -13.41 -20.37 7.77
CA LEU A 251 -12.38 -19.31 7.67
C LEU A 251 -10.97 -19.85 7.88
N ASP A 252 -10.80 -21.18 8.11
CA ASP A 252 -9.52 -21.76 8.53
C ASP A 252 -8.92 -21.00 9.72
N GLY A 253 -9.76 -20.73 10.71
CA GLY A 253 -9.47 -19.90 11.88
C GLY A 253 -9.81 -20.62 13.19
N LEU A 254 -9.75 -19.87 14.28
CA LEU A 254 -10.03 -20.34 15.63
C LEU A 254 -11.36 -19.77 16.14
N TYR A 255 -12.12 -20.60 16.84
CA TYR A 255 -13.24 -20.16 17.66
C TYR A 255 -12.78 -19.93 19.11
N HIS A 256 -13.21 -18.82 19.72
CA HIS A 256 -13.01 -18.52 21.13
C HIS A 256 -14.34 -18.16 21.80
N ASP A 257 -14.61 -18.78 22.96
CA ASP A 257 -15.74 -18.38 23.80
C ASP A 257 -15.33 -17.13 24.63
N GLY A 258 -15.76 -15.96 24.18
CA GLY A 258 -15.45 -14.69 24.83
C GLY A 258 -16.01 -14.55 26.25
N ASN A 259 -17.00 -15.39 26.67
CA ASN A 259 -17.60 -15.30 28.00
C ASN A 259 -16.72 -15.92 29.08
N VAL A 260 -15.82 -16.83 28.72
CA VAL A 260 -15.06 -17.61 29.72
C VAL A 260 -13.83 -16.87 30.22
N ARG A 261 -13.07 -16.26 29.33
CA ARG A 261 -11.83 -15.51 29.65
C ARG A 261 -11.42 -14.61 28.50
N HIS A 262 -10.45 -13.75 28.79
CA HIS A 262 -9.64 -13.08 27.75
C HIS A 262 -9.01 -14.12 26.80
N LEU A 263 -8.74 -13.69 25.56
CA LEU A 263 -8.05 -14.53 24.58
C LEU A 263 -6.81 -15.19 25.20
N PRO A 264 -6.59 -16.49 25.03
CA PRO A 264 -5.40 -17.19 25.50
C PRO A 264 -4.12 -16.53 24.92
N SER A 265 -3.02 -16.58 25.67
CA SER A 265 -1.76 -15.96 25.24
C SER A 265 -1.22 -16.55 23.94
N ASP A 266 -1.39 -17.83 23.68
CA ASP A 266 -0.99 -18.51 22.45
C ASP A 266 -1.75 -18.00 21.21
N VAL A 267 -3.04 -17.65 21.37
CA VAL A 267 -3.84 -17.01 20.31
C VAL A 267 -3.36 -15.59 20.07
N LEU A 268 -3.06 -14.86 21.13
CA LEU A 268 -2.53 -13.52 21.05
C LEU A 268 -1.11 -13.50 20.46
N ASP A 269 -0.28 -14.45 20.81
CA ASP A 269 1.07 -14.60 20.24
C ASP A 269 1.00 -14.84 18.73
N ARG A 270 0.00 -15.57 18.24
CA ARG A 270 -0.25 -15.67 16.80
C ARG A 270 -0.62 -14.32 16.19
N LEU A 271 -1.47 -13.54 16.86
CA LEU A 271 -1.82 -12.18 16.43
C LEU A 271 -0.59 -11.25 16.38
N THR A 272 0.37 -11.46 17.29
CA THR A 272 1.58 -10.63 17.39
C THR A 272 2.76 -11.14 16.59
N SER A 273 2.84 -12.44 16.30
CA SER A 273 3.99 -13.06 15.62
C SER A 273 4.02 -12.88 14.10
N ILE A 274 2.89 -12.50 13.49
CA ILE A 274 2.80 -12.28 12.06
C ILE A 274 3.36 -10.90 11.73
N ALA A 275 4.68 -10.81 11.62
CA ALA A 275 5.29 -9.67 10.94
C ALA A 275 5.11 -9.88 9.42
N PRO A 276 4.39 -9.02 8.70
CA PRO A 276 4.40 -9.11 7.26
C PRO A 276 5.83 -8.89 6.81
N ARG A 277 6.34 -9.78 6.00
CA ARG A 277 7.47 -9.46 5.15
C ARG A 277 6.97 -8.31 4.28
N THR A 278 7.43 -7.11 4.57
CA THR A 278 7.29 -5.99 3.67
C THR A 278 7.88 -6.46 2.34
N ALA A 279 7.03 -6.81 1.40
CA ALA A 279 7.43 -6.77 0.02
C ALA A 279 7.73 -5.28 -0.21
N SER A 280 9.01 -4.94 -0.16
CA SER A 280 9.54 -3.65 -0.56
C SER A 280 9.41 -3.53 -2.08
N GLY A 281 8.18 -3.57 -2.56
CA GLY A 281 7.81 -3.19 -3.90
C GLY A 281 7.88 -1.66 -3.95
N VAL A 282 8.73 -1.13 -4.84
CA VAL A 282 8.74 0.30 -5.16
C VAL A 282 7.31 0.69 -5.56
N GLY A 283 6.69 1.58 -4.81
CA GLY A 283 5.33 2.07 -5.07
C GLY A 283 5.25 2.77 -6.44
N GLU A 284 4.05 2.81 -7.05
CA GLU A 284 3.88 3.47 -8.35
C GLU A 284 4.35 4.93 -8.33
N ARG A 285 4.10 5.66 -7.24
CA ARG A 285 4.58 7.03 -7.04
C ARG A 285 6.10 7.10 -7.03
N GLU A 286 6.75 6.23 -6.27
CA GLU A 286 8.20 6.19 -6.15
C GLU A 286 8.86 5.82 -7.49
N LEU A 287 8.27 4.86 -8.20
CA LEU A 287 8.69 4.51 -9.55
C LEU A 287 8.54 5.70 -10.51
N GLY A 288 7.41 6.43 -10.44
CA GLY A 288 7.18 7.63 -11.23
C GLY A 288 8.19 8.73 -10.94
N LEU A 289 8.44 9.02 -9.66
CA LEU A 289 9.43 10.02 -9.22
C LEU A 289 10.85 9.63 -9.63
N ALA A 290 11.26 8.39 -9.42
CA ALA A 290 12.58 7.89 -9.78
C ALA A 290 12.81 7.97 -11.31
N SER A 291 11.81 7.57 -12.09
CA SER A 291 11.90 7.61 -13.55
C SER A 291 11.96 9.05 -14.09
N LEU A 292 11.14 9.96 -13.53
CA LEU A 292 11.18 11.37 -13.92
C LEU A 292 12.51 12.03 -13.54
N ALA A 293 12.99 11.79 -12.32
CA ALA A 293 14.27 12.32 -11.84
C ALA A 293 15.44 11.78 -12.68
N ALA A 294 15.48 10.49 -12.97
CA ALA A 294 16.51 9.88 -13.83
C ALA A 294 16.50 10.48 -15.24
N GLY A 295 15.31 10.61 -15.85
CA GLY A 295 15.16 11.21 -17.17
C GLY A 295 15.60 12.68 -17.19
N ALA A 296 15.18 13.49 -16.23
CA ALA A 296 15.57 14.88 -16.09
C ALA A 296 17.08 15.05 -15.87
N THR A 297 17.68 14.22 -15.03
CA THR A 297 19.13 14.23 -14.77
C THR A 297 19.92 13.87 -16.03
N MET A 298 19.51 12.82 -16.75
CA MET A 298 20.15 12.44 -18.02
C MET A 298 20.12 13.57 -19.03
N LEU A 299 18.99 14.26 -19.18
CA LEU A 299 18.84 15.35 -20.14
C LEU A 299 19.58 16.62 -19.68
N GLY A 300 19.48 16.98 -18.40
CA GLY A 300 20.07 18.18 -17.84
C GLY A 300 21.60 18.13 -17.74
N ALA A 301 22.16 16.98 -17.35
CA ALA A 301 23.60 16.83 -17.22
C ALA A 301 24.34 16.72 -18.59
N LEU A 302 23.62 16.34 -19.63
CA LEU A 302 24.21 16.03 -20.92
C LEU A 302 24.82 17.27 -21.60
N ALA A 303 24.15 18.43 -21.57
CA ALA A 303 24.63 19.66 -22.19
C ALA A 303 25.93 20.17 -21.55
N PRO A 304 26.05 20.37 -20.24
CA PRO A 304 27.31 20.79 -19.61
C PRO A 304 28.42 19.75 -19.79
N ALA A 305 28.11 18.47 -19.78
CA ALA A 305 29.10 17.40 -20.02
C ALA A 305 29.65 17.46 -21.45
N LEU A 306 28.80 17.70 -22.44
CA LEU A 306 29.24 17.85 -23.83
C LEU A 306 30.10 19.09 -24.06
N VAL A 307 29.73 20.22 -23.46
CA VAL A 307 30.50 21.46 -23.55
C VAL A 307 31.91 21.29 -22.96
N ARG A 308 31.99 20.60 -21.81
CA ARG A 308 33.28 20.47 -21.10
C ARG A 308 34.16 19.35 -21.64
N PHE A 309 33.58 18.23 -22.06
CA PHE A 309 34.32 17.00 -22.39
C PHE A 309 34.01 16.43 -23.78
N GLY A 310 33.16 17.07 -24.57
CA GLY A 310 32.70 16.54 -25.86
C GLY A 310 33.69 16.74 -27.00
N ALA A 311 34.65 17.66 -26.87
CA ALA A 311 35.66 17.86 -27.87
C ALA A 311 36.68 16.72 -27.88
N PRO A 312 37.17 16.28 -29.05
CA PRO A 312 38.30 15.34 -29.12
C PRO A 312 39.53 15.97 -28.47
N GLY A 313 40.32 15.20 -27.71
CA GLY A 313 41.43 15.63 -26.85
C GLY A 313 42.60 16.41 -27.51
N ALA A 314 42.50 16.68 -28.82
CA ALA A 314 43.49 17.48 -29.56
C ALA A 314 43.28 19.01 -29.45
N TRP A 315 42.20 19.49 -28.82
CA TRP A 315 41.86 20.91 -28.70
C TRP A 315 42.20 21.53 -27.35
N HIS A 316 42.86 20.84 -26.46
CA HIS A 316 43.56 21.50 -25.37
C HIS A 316 44.85 22.08 -25.96
N ALA A 317 44.74 23.23 -26.63
CA ALA A 317 45.91 24.04 -27.01
C ALA A 317 46.78 24.18 -25.76
N GLN A 318 47.98 23.65 -25.78
CA GLN A 318 48.98 23.93 -24.77
C GLN A 318 49.13 25.41 -24.68
N PRO A 319 48.87 26.08 -23.56
CA PRO A 319 49.27 27.47 -23.39
C PRO A 319 50.80 27.45 -23.22
N GLY A 320 51.54 27.75 -24.27
CA GLY A 320 52.98 27.86 -24.08
C GLY A 320 53.90 27.47 -25.23
N ALA A 321 53.47 27.35 -26.47
CA ALA A 321 54.41 27.36 -27.60
C ALA A 321 54.93 28.80 -27.80
N ARG A 322 55.88 29.20 -26.95
CA ARG A 322 56.72 30.39 -27.19
C ARG A 322 57.32 30.28 -28.60
N ARG A 323 56.94 31.19 -29.51
CA ARG A 323 57.66 31.46 -30.74
C ARG A 323 59.13 31.62 -30.39
N ARG A 324 59.99 30.68 -30.70
CA ARG A 324 61.40 30.86 -30.79
C ARG A 324 61.60 31.90 -31.91
N ARG A 325 61.96 33.12 -31.54
CA ARG A 325 62.46 34.17 -32.40
C ARG A 325 63.78 33.63 -32.93
N THR A 326 63.86 33.33 -34.23
CA THR A 326 65.12 33.07 -34.92
C THR A 326 65.87 34.38 -34.95
N GLU A 327 66.86 34.46 -34.10
CA GLU A 327 67.93 35.55 -34.24
C GLU A 327 68.72 35.25 -35.51
N ARG A 328 68.69 36.19 -36.45
CA ARG A 328 69.59 36.25 -37.58
C ARG A 328 70.99 36.59 -37.05
N PRO A 329 72.03 35.89 -37.44
CA PRO A 329 73.36 36.33 -37.16
C PRO A 329 73.73 37.50 -38.11
N GLU A 330 74.03 38.66 -37.54
CA GLU A 330 74.70 39.75 -38.28
C GLU A 330 76.05 39.31 -38.69
N GLY A 331 76.28 39.30 -40.00
CA GLY A 331 77.59 39.13 -40.57
C GLY A 331 78.47 40.38 -40.37
N ARG A 332 79.62 40.21 -39.77
CA ARG A 332 80.71 41.18 -39.80
C ARG A 332 81.36 41.13 -41.19
N PHE A 333 81.44 42.29 -41.80
CA PHE A 333 82.49 42.56 -42.78
C PHE A 333 83.43 43.61 -42.17
N ALA A 334 84.71 43.23 -42.19
CA ALA A 334 85.84 44.12 -41.96
C ALA A 334 86.18 44.90 -43.20
#